data_13f0807cbe7e9f1f9389786bb18848f8
#
_entry.id   13f0807cbe7e9f1f9389786bb18848f8
#
_cell.length_a   1.000
_cell.length_b   1.000
_cell.length_c   1.000
_cell.angle_alpha   90.00
_cell.angle_beta   90.00
_cell.angle_gamma   90.00
#
_symmetry.space_group_name_H-M   'P 1'
#
loop_
_entity.id
_entity.type
_entity.pdbx_description
1 polymer ?
#
loop_
_entity_poly.entity_id
_entity_poly.type
_entity_poly.pdbx_seq_one_letter_code
_entity_poly.pdbx_strand_id
1 'polypeptide(L)'
;MSKTKEVDIIIIGAGPVGLFTVFEAGLLGLKCILIDNLDKVGGQCAELYPDKPIYDIPGVPMQTAEEHVSALLEQIKPFDYSTFLNQRVESISENSSTEDEV
;
A
#
# COMPACT_ATOMS: atom_id res chain seq x y z
N MET A 1 0.43 -17.89 16.12
CA MET A 1 0.64 -18.85 15.07
C MET A 1 0.64 -18.18 13.72
N SER A 2 1.63 -18.44 12.92
CA SER A 2 1.74 -17.77 11.66
C SER A 2 1.05 -18.57 10.57
N LYS A 3 0.50 -17.87 9.61
CA LYS A 3 -0.14 -18.46 8.47
C LYS A 3 0.50 -17.93 7.21
N THR A 4 0.64 -18.80 6.26
CA THR A 4 1.13 -18.41 4.95
C THR A 4 -0.05 -17.96 4.11
N LYS A 5 0.12 -16.80 3.48
CA LYS A 5 -0.86 -16.28 2.55
C LYS A 5 -0.23 -16.16 1.19
N GLU A 6 -1.00 -16.48 0.17
CA GLU A 6 -0.53 -16.41 -1.21
C GLU A 6 -1.23 -15.27 -1.91
N VAL A 7 -0.44 -14.35 -2.42
CA VAL A 7 -0.95 -13.20 -3.15
C VAL A 7 -0.06 -12.97 -4.36
N ASP A 8 -0.50 -12.07 -5.21
CA ASP A 8 0.26 -11.76 -6.42
C ASP A 8 1.33 -10.73 -6.14
N ILE A 9 1.04 -9.76 -5.26
CA ILE A 9 1.94 -8.65 -5.00
C ILE A 9 1.95 -8.36 -3.51
N ILE A 10 3.14 -8.18 -2.96
CA ILE A 10 3.31 -7.69 -1.60
C ILE A 10 3.87 -6.27 -1.71
N ILE A 11 3.18 -5.33 -1.10
CA ILE A 11 3.58 -3.93 -1.12
C ILE A 11 4.08 -3.57 0.26
N ILE A 12 5.33 -3.17 0.35
CA ILE A 12 5.95 -2.77 1.61
C ILE A 12 5.89 -1.26 1.67
N GLY A 13 5.10 -0.75 2.60
CA GLY A 13 4.88 0.67 2.73
C GLY A 13 3.48 1.04 2.28
N ALA A 14 2.65 1.51 3.23
CA ALA A 14 1.28 1.89 2.95
C ALA A 14 1.13 3.41 2.84
N GLY A 15 2.13 4.07 2.27
CA GLY A 15 2.04 5.47 1.92
C GLY A 15 1.29 5.65 0.61
N PRO A 16 1.25 6.88 0.09
CA PRO A 16 0.49 7.15 -1.14
C PRO A 16 0.89 6.30 -2.33
N VAL A 17 2.19 6.04 -2.51
CA VAL A 17 2.64 5.21 -3.63
C VAL A 17 2.14 3.79 -3.46
N GLY A 18 2.23 3.24 -2.24
CA GLY A 18 1.73 1.89 -2.00
C GLY A 18 0.24 1.78 -2.21
N LEU A 19 -0.51 2.77 -1.75
CA LEU A 19 -1.96 2.76 -1.94
C LEU A 19 -2.32 2.84 -3.42
N PHE A 20 -1.64 3.68 -4.18
CA PHE A 20 -1.92 3.76 -5.61
C PHE A 20 -1.51 2.49 -6.34
N THR A 21 -0.48 1.79 -5.84
CA THR A 21 -0.09 0.51 -6.41
C THR A 21 -1.22 -0.51 -6.28
N VAL A 22 -1.96 -0.48 -5.16
CA VAL A 22 -3.12 -1.36 -5.01
C VAL A 22 -4.15 -1.08 -6.10
N PHE A 23 -4.36 0.21 -6.42
CA PHE A 23 -5.30 0.57 -7.46
C PHE A 23 -4.88 0.00 -8.81
N GLU A 24 -3.62 0.19 -9.17
CA GLU A 24 -3.11 -0.29 -10.45
C GLU A 24 -3.16 -1.82 -10.53
N ALA A 25 -2.76 -2.49 -9.44
CA ALA A 25 -2.82 -3.94 -9.40
C ALA A 25 -4.26 -4.43 -9.51
N GLY A 26 -5.18 -3.71 -8.86
CA GLY A 26 -6.59 -4.08 -8.91
C GLY A 26 -7.16 -3.99 -10.31
N LEU A 27 -6.75 -3.00 -11.08
CA LEU A 27 -7.18 -2.89 -12.47
C LEU A 27 -6.72 -4.09 -13.30
N LEU A 28 -5.63 -4.71 -12.90
CA LEU A 28 -5.11 -5.90 -13.57
C LEU A 28 -5.64 -7.20 -12.98
N GLY A 29 -6.49 -7.10 -11.97
CA GLY A 29 -7.06 -8.28 -11.34
C GLY A 29 -6.11 -8.99 -10.40
N LEU A 30 -5.08 -8.31 -9.92
CA LEU A 30 -4.09 -8.91 -9.05
C LEU A 30 -4.46 -8.67 -7.58
N LYS A 31 -4.11 -9.63 -6.74
CA LYS A 31 -4.40 -9.59 -5.32
C LYS A 31 -3.18 -9.09 -4.57
N CYS A 32 -3.38 -8.13 -3.66
CA CYS A 32 -2.29 -7.45 -2.97
C CYS A 32 -2.36 -7.60 -1.46
N ILE A 33 -1.19 -7.50 -0.84
CA ILE A 33 -1.06 -7.28 0.59
C ILE A 33 -0.23 -6.02 0.78
N LEU A 34 -0.72 -5.13 1.65
CA LEU A 34 0.02 -3.96 2.11
C LEU A 34 0.59 -4.23 3.48
N ILE A 35 1.86 -3.98 3.68
CA ILE A 35 2.51 -4.15 4.98
C ILE A 35 3.19 -2.85 5.36
N ASP A 36 2.98 -2.38 6.58
CA ASP A 36 3.63 -1.17 7.05
C ASP A 36 4.00 -1.30 8.51
N ASN A 37 5.06 -0.63 8.88
CA ASN A 37 5.56 -0.57 10.24
C ASN A 37 4.77 0.40 11.11
N LEU A 38 4.03 1.31 10.50
CA LEU A 38 3.22 2.28 11.23
C LEU A 38 1.86 1.68 11.60
N ASP A 39 1.14 2.38 12.47
CA ASP A 39 -0.14 1.87 12.97
C ASP A 39 -1.32 2.31 12.12
N LYS A 40 -1.09 3.05 11.05
CA LYS A 40 -2.14 3.41 10.10
C LYS A 40 -1.55 3.67 8.74
N VAL A 41 -2.40 3.61 7.73
CA VAL A 41 -1.96 3.86 6.36
C VAL A 41 -1.73 5.36 6.17
N GLY A 42 -0.99 5.71 5.12
CA GLY A 42 -0.79 7.10 4.75
C GLY A 42 0.65 7.54 4.69
N GLY A 43 1.56 6.80 5.33
CA GLY A 43 2.97 7.15 5.31
C GLY A 43 3.31 8.25 6.29
N GLN A 44 4.57 8.66 6.29
CA GLN A 44 5.08 9.60 7.28
C GLN A 44 4.46 10.99 7.17
N CYS A 45 4.21 11.46 5.97
CA CYS A 45 3.62 12.79 5.80
C CYS A 45 2.24 12.86 6.43
N ALA A 46 1.40 11.85 6.21
CA ALA A 46 0.07 11.84 6.79
C ALA A 46 0.13 11.62 8.30
N GLU A 47 1.12 10.84 8.76
CA GLU A 47 1.27 10.57 10.18
C GLU A 47 1.71 11.81 10.95
N LEU A 48 2.71 12.52 10.44
CA LEU A 48 3.33 13.63 11.13
C LEU A 48 2.70 14.97 10.78
N TYR A 49 2.23 15.12 9.56
CA TYR A 49 1.74 16.40 9.06
C TYR A 49 0.45 16.21 8.26
N PRO A 50 -0.63 15.74 8.90
CA PRO A 50 -1.86 15.46 8.15
C PRO A 50 -2.47 16.70 7.50
N ASP A 51 -2.24 17.88 8.06
CA ASP A 51 -2.81 19.11 7.53
C ASP A 51 -1.91 19.81 6.52
N LYS A 52 -0.78 19.21 6.19
CA LYS A 52 0.15 19.82 5.25
C LYS A 52 -0.49 19.92 3.87
N PRO A 53 -0.50 21.12 3.26
CA PRO A 53 -1.07 21.24 1.92
C PRO A 53 -0.12 20.67 0.88
N ILE A 54 -0.70 20.02 -0.12
CA ILE A 54 0.02 19.42 -1.22
C ILE A 54 -0.50 20.04 -2.51
N TYR A 55 0.41 20.52 -3.34
CA TYR A 55 0.04 21.25 -4.55
C TYR A 55 0.49 20.57 -5.83
N ASP A 56 1.27 19.51 -5.73
CA ASP A 56 1.91 18.91 -6.90
C ASP A 56 1.27 17.58 -7.32
N ILE A 57 -0.02 17.42 -7.04
CA ILE A 57 -0.77 16.26 -7.52
C ILE A 57 -1.44 16.65 -8.84
N PRO A 58 -1.18 15.93 -9.92
CA PRO A 58 -1.81 16.25 -11.20
C PRO A 58 -3.34 16.23 -11.09
N GLY A 59 -3.96 17.29 -11.58
CA GLY A 59 -5.41 17.39 -11.58
C GLY A 59 -6.02 17.81 -10.26
N VAL A 60 -5.21 18.01 -9.21
CA VAL A 60 -5.71 18.42 -7.91
C VAL A 60 -5.01 19.72 -7.53
N PRO A 61 -5.72 20.85 -7.53
CA PRO A 61 -5.07 22.14 -7.25
C PRO A 61 -4.44 22.21 -5.86
N MET A 62 -5.12 21.64 -4.86
CA MET A 62 -4.58 21.60 -3.51
C MET A 62 -5.34 20.57 -2.69
N GLN A 63 -4.62 19.85 -1.83
CA GLN A 63 -5.19 18.82 -0.99
C GLN A 63 -4.30 18.71 0.24
N THR A 64 -4.87 18.44 1.41
CA THR A 64 -4.02 18.12 2.56
C THR A 64 -3.55 16.67 2.43
N ALA A 65 -2.50 16.33 3.17
CA ALA A 65 -2.00 14.97 3.18
C ALA A 65 -3.09 13.99 3.61
N GLU A 66 -3.88 14.36 4.60
CA GLU A 66 -4.96 13.52 5.08
C GLU A 66 -6.03 13.33 4.02
N GLU A 67 -6.40 14.41 3.33
CA GLU A 67 -7.38 14.33 2.26
C GLU A 67 -6.90 13.43 1.12
N HIS A 68 -5.61 13.53 0.81
CA HIS A 68 -5.03 12.72 -0.26
C HIS A 68 -5.10 11.24 0.09
N VAL A 69 -4.74 10.87 1.32
CA VAL A 69 -4.80 9.49 1.76
C VAL A 69 -6.24 8.98 1.75
N SER A 70 -7.17 9.80 2.22
CA SER A 70 -8.58 9.41 2.21
C SER A 70 -9.08 9.16 0.80
N ALA A 71 -8.68 10.00 -0.15
CA ALA A 71 -9.09 9.82 -1.54
C ALA A 71 -8.51 8.53 -2.12
N LEU A 72 -7.25 8.23 -1.81
CA LEU A 72 -6.63 6.99 -2.28
C LEU A 72 -7.34 5.77 -1.69
N LEU A 73 -7.71 5.81 -0.42
CA LEU A 73 -8.42 4.70 0.21
C LEU A 73 -9.80 4.48 -0.43
N GLU A 74 -10.49 5.56 -0.77
CA GLU A 74 -11.75 5.44 -1.50
C GLU A 74 -11.55 4.79 -2.86
N GLN A 75 -10.45 5.14 -3.51
CA GLN A 75 -10.18 4.67 -4.85
C GLN A 75 -9.91 3.17 -4.88
N ILE A 76 -9.32 2.61 -3.83
CA ILE A 76 -8.97 1.19 -3.81
C ILE A 76 -10.03 0.32 -3.14
N LYS A 77 -11.08 0.94 -2.60
CA LYS A 77 -12.11 0.23 -1.87
C LYS A 77 -12.71 -0.97 -2.63
N PRO A 78 -12.96 -0.91 -3.93
CA PRO A 78 -13.55 -2.05 -4.63
C PRO A 78 -12.61 -3.21 -4.87
N PHE A 79 -11.33 -3.08 -4.59
CA PHE A 79 -10.37 -4.10 -4.95
C PHE A 79 -10.04 -5.02 -3.78
N ASP A 80 -9.52 -6.21 -4.11
CA ASP A 80 -9.20 -7.24 -3.13
C ASP A 80 -7.79 -7.03 -2.62
N TYR A 81 -7.67 -6.56 -1.39
CA TYR A 81 -6.37 -6.39 -0.76
C TYR A 81 -6.51 -6.53 0.75
N SER A 82 -5.40 -6.81 1.42
CA SER A 82 -5.34 -6.88 2.86
C SER A 82 -4.25 -5.96 3.37
N THR A 83 -4.45 -5.44 4.57
CA THR A 83 -3.51 -4.51 5.17
C THR A 83 -3.01 -5.07 6.49
N PHE A 84 -1.70 -5.07 6.66
CA PHE A 84 -1.07 -5.51 7.90
C PHE A 84 -0.22 -4.38 8.44
N LEU A 85 -0.72 -3.73 9.47
CA LEU A 85 -0.05 -2.60 10.10
C LEU A 85 0.72 -3.06 11.33
N ASN A 86 1.61 -2.22 11.82
CA ASN A 86 2.50 -2.54 12.94
C ASN A 86 3.33 -3.78 12.64
N GLN A 87 3.65 -3.99 11.36
CA GLN A 87 4.40 -5.14 10.91
C GLN A 87 5.66 -4.66 10.20
N ARG A 88 6.77 -5.24 10.56
CA ARG A 88 8.03 -4.91 9.92
C ARG A 88 8.49 -6.08 9.09
N VAL A 89 8.77 -5.82 7.82
CA VAL A 89 9.30 -6.83 6.94
C VAL A 89 10.76 -7.04 7.31
N GLU A 90 11.14 -8.28 7.63
CA GLU A 90 12.49 -8.57 8.09
C GLU A 90 13.34 -9.22 7.02
N SER A 91 12.73 -9.98 6.12
CA SER A 91 13.51 -10.63 5.09
C SER A 91 12.65 -10.96 3.89
N ILE A 92 13.29 -11.06 2.76
CA ILE A 92 12.69 -11.48 1.51
C ILE A 92 13.57 -12.59 0.97
N SER A 93 12.94 -13.71 0.61
CA SER A 93 13.71 -14.82 0.06
C SER A 93 12.97 -15.40 -1.14
N GLU A 94 13.76 -16.01 -2.02
CA GLU A 94 13.22 -16.63 -3.20
C GLU A 94 12.82 -18.06 -2.86
N ASN A 95 11.68 -18.49 -3.38
CA ASN A 95 11.22 -19.84 -3.13
C ASN A 95 11.91 -20.80 -4.08
N SER A 96 12.93 -21.48 -3.58
CA SER A 96 13.75 -22.34 -4.42
C SER A 96 13.07 -23.68 -4.75
N SER A 97 11.90 -23.92 -4.23
CA SER A 97 11.21 -25.17 -4.54
C SER A 97 10.53 -25.14 -5.90
N THR A 98 10.44 -23.98 -6.52
CA THR A 98 9.86 -23.88 -7.84
C THR A 98 10.97 -23.85 -8.86
N GLU A 99 11.11 -24.90 -9.58
CA GLU A 99 12.23 -25.02 -10.47
C GLU A 99 12.08 -24.18 -11.72
N ASP A 100 10.93 -23.69 -12.00
CA ASP A 100 10.74 -22.91 -13.21
C ASP A 100 10.89 -21.43 -12.96
N GLU A 101 11.31 -21.09 -11.81
CA GLU A 101 11.51 -19.71 -11.53
C GLU A 101 12.76 -19.26 -12.13
N VAL A 102 12.88 -18.78 -13.10
CA VAL A 102 14.13 -18.37 -13.70
C VAL A 102 14.09 -16.90 -14.09
#